data_c819ae25103c778dd6c8beaade2d3893
#
_entry.id   c819ae25103c778dd6c8beaade2d3893
#
_cell.length_a   1.000
_cell.length_b   1.000
_cell.length_c   1.000
_cell.angle_alpha   90.00
_cell.angle_beta   90.00
_cell.angle_gamma   90.00
#
_symmetry.space_group_name_H-M   'P 1'
#
loop_
_entity.id
_entity.type
_entity.pdbx_description
1 polymer ?
#
loop_
_entity_poly.entity_id
_entity_poly.type
_entity_poly.pdbx_seq_one_letter_code
_entity_poly.pdbx_strand_id
1 'polypeptide(L)'
;MYIFFEIRHLIVDNLPCATQFQMPDTNEFQYEPGFRLGFVRENKAYINNHLQFILSYHHNKEDDKYRVVGFLVETASIDKNSLNLGGDGKSCSVKETGKFQEIRKGERNEVHFTYSVKWKESDIRWASRWDIYLNMADVQIHWFSIVNSVVVVFFLSGIITMIIIRTLRRFVYELFLFL
;
A
#
# COMPACT_ATOMS: atom_id res chain seq x y z
N MET A 1 -14.37 -15.68 -4.00
CA MET A 1 -14.47 -14.62 -2.97
C MET A 1 -13.17 -13.83 -2.81
N TYR A 2 -12.18 -13.90 -3.73
CA TYR A 2 -10.87 -13.24 -3.61
C TYR A 2 -10.74 -11.91 -4.36
N ILE A 3 -11.68 -11.53 -5.22
CA ILE A 3 -11.54 -10.33 -6.08
C ILE A 3 -11.68 -9.00 -5.29
N PHE A 4 -12.30 -9.01 -4.12
CA PHE A 4 -12.66 -7.78 -3.39
C PHE A 4 -11.55 -7.22 -2.49
N PHE A 5 -10.49 -7.98 -2.25
CA PHE A 5 -9.31 -7.52 -1.51
C PHE A 5 -8.14 -7.13 -2.42
N GLU A 6 -8.37 -7.09 -3.74
CA GLU A 6 -7.33 -6.73 -4.68
C GLU A 6 -6.99 -5.24 -4.56
N ILE A 7 -5.74 -4.96 -4.24
CA ILE A 7 -5.20 -3.60 -4.22
C ILE A 7 -4.77 -3.27 -5.64
N ARG A 8 -5.24 -2.14 -6.14
CA ARG A 8 -4.86 -1.60 -7.45
C ARG A 8 -3.91 -0.42 -7.27
N HIS A 9 -2.99 -0.29 -8.20
CA HIS A 9 -2.00 0.77 -8.20
C HIS A 9 -2.17 1.65 -9.42
N LEU A 10 -2.06 2.95 -9.20
CA LEU A 10 -1.98 3.97 -10.23
C LEU A 10 -0.73 4.80 -9.99
N ILE A 11 -0.15 5.35 -11.05
CA ILE A 11 1.07 6.14 -10.97
C ILE A 11 0.84 7.45 -11.73
N VAL A 12 1.18 8.56 -11.09
CA VAL A 12 1.18 9.90 -11.69
C VAL A 12 2.53 10.55 -11.40
N ASP A 13 3.25 10.98 -12.42
CA ASP A 13 4.58 11.60 -12.28
C ASP A 13 5.55 10.78 -11.42
N ASN A 14 5.60 9.47 -11.64
CA ASN A 14 6.34 8.47 -10.86
C ASN A 14 5.90 8.33 -9.39
N LEU A 15 4.85 9.02 -8.94
CA LEU A 15 4.28 8.84 -7.60
C LEU A 15 3.21 7.75 -7.66
N PRO A 16 3.33 6.66 -6.91
CA PRO A 16 2.26 5.70 -6.76
C PRO A 16 1.13 6.31 -5.95
N CYS A 17 -0.11 5.93 -6.25
CA CYS A 17 -1.25 6.36 -5.45
C CYS A 17 -1.21 5.73 -4.06
N ALA A 18 -1.74 6.45 -3.09
CA ALA A 18 -1.94 5.98 -1.72
C ALA A 18 -3.36 6.26 -1.27
N THR A 19 -3.89 5.42 -0.41
CA THR A 19 -5.14 5.65 0.30
C THR A 19 -4.84 6.08 1.72
N GLN A 20 -5.44 7.17 2.16
CA GLN A 20 -5.33 7.67 3.52
C GLN A 20 -6.48 7.12 4.36
N PHE A 21 -6.18 6.65 5.56
CA PHE A 21 -7.18 6.26 6.54
C PHE A 21 -6.78 6.73 7.93
N GLN A 22 -7.77 6.98 8.77
CA GLN A 22 -7.57 7.41 10.14
C GLN A 22 -7.66 6.20 11.07
N MET A 23 -6.66 6.02 11.92
CA MET A 23 -6.71 4.98 12.94
C MET A 23 -7.70 5.36 14.05
N PRO A 24 -8.63 4.47 14.43
CA PRO A 24 -9.63 4.76 15.46
C PRO A 24 -9.02 5.07 16.83
N ASP A 25 -7.88 4.47 17.15
CA ASP A 25 -7.27 4.51 18.47
C ASP A 25 -6.38 5.74 18.70
N THR A 26 -5.68 6.23 17.67
CA THR A 26 -4.67 7.28 17.81
C THR A 26 -5.06 8.58 17.12
N ASN A 27 -6.13 8.62 16.34
CA ASN A 27 -6.48 9.73 15.45
C ASN A 27 -5.38 10.08 14.43
N GLU A 28 -4.35 9.29 14.30
CA GLU A 28 -3.28 9.49 13.34
C GLU A 28 -3.70 9.01 11.95
N PHE A 29 -3.23 9.73 10.95
CA PHE A 29 -3.42 9.32 9.56
C PHE A 29 -2.35 8.30 9.16
N GLN A 30 -2.81 7.17 8.65
CA GLN A 30 -1.95 6.19 8.02
C GLN A 30 -2.23 6.11 6.53
N TYR A 31 -1.25 5.61 5.79
CA TYR A 31 -1.30 5.49 4.35
C TYR A 31 -1.09 4.05 3.95
N GLU A 32 -1.91 3.56 3.03
CA GLU A 32 -1.79 2.23 2.42
C GLU A 32 -1.45 2.43 0.93
N PRO A 33 -0.47 1.70 0.36
CA PRO A 33 -0.15 1.82 -1.05
C PRO A 33 -1.29 1.29 -1.91
N GLY A 34 -1.65 2.05 -2.97
CA GLY A 34 -2.75 1.70 -3.85
C GLY A 34 -4.14 2.02 -3.28
N PHE A 35 -5.15 1.38 -3.83
CA PHE A 35 -6.54 1.49 -3.38
C PHE A 35 -7.28 0.16 -3.53
N ARG A 36 -8.28 -0.06 -2.70
CA ARG A 36 -9.08 -1.29 -2.72
C ARG A 36 -10.16 -1.21 -3.79
N LEU A 37 -10.22 -2.23 -4.65
CA LEU A 37 -11.21 -2.30 -5.73
C LEU A 37 -12.65 -2.48 -5.22
N GLY A 38 -12.83 -3.04 -4.03
CA GLY A 38 -14.15 -3.25 -3.46
C GLY A 38 -14.10 -3.67 -1.99
N PHE A 39 -15.27 -3.90 -1.42
CA PHE A 39 -15.43 -4.32 -0.03
C PHE A 39 -16.62 -5.27 0.12
N VAL A 40 -16.65 -5.98 1.25
CA VAL A 40 -17.76 -6.86 1.63
C VAL A 40 -18.45 -6.27 2.86
N ARG A 41 -19.76 -6.13 2.78
CA ARG A 41 -20.61 -5.70 3.88
C ARG A 41 -21.87 -6.58 3.93
N GLU A 42 -22.25 -7.07 5.11
CA GLU A 42 -23.46 -7.90 5.31
C GLU A 42 -23.53 -9.10 4.34
N ASN A 43 -22.40 -9.76 4.11
CA ASN A 43 -22.26 -10.90 3.19
C ASN A 43 -22.54 -10.56 1.71
N LYS A 44 -22.57 -9.29 1.35
CA LYS A 44 -22.70 -8.78 -0.02
C LYS A 44 -21.42 -8.13 -0.46
N ALA A 45 -21.11 -8.28 -1.74
CA ALA A 45 -19.93 -7.72 -2.35
C ALA A 45 -20.27 -6.43 -3.10
N TYR A 46 -19.46 -5.39 -2.86
CA TYR A 46 -19.62 -4.07 -3.47
C TYR A 46 -18.33 -3.65 -4.17
N ILE A 47 -18.46 -2.98 -5.31
CA ILE A 47 -17.31 -2.47 -6.06
C ILE A 47 -17.16 -0.97 -5.84
N ASN A 48 -15.91 -0.52 -5.67
CA ASN A 48 -15.55 0.89 -5.67
C ASN A 48 -15.38 1.35 -7.12
N ASN A 49 -16.39 1.98 -7.66
CA ASN A 49 -16.45 2.40 -9.05
C ASN A 49 -16.31 3.91 -9.24
N HIS A 50 -16.11 4.66 -8.16
CA HIS A 50 -15.75 6.07 -8.22
C HIS A 50 -14.43 6.31 -7.51
N LEU A 51 -13.49 6.94 -8.21
CA LEU A 51 -12.15 7.28 -7.70
C LEU A 51 -12.01 8.79 -7.62
N GLN A 52 -11.83 9.32 -6.43
CA GLN A 52 -11.47 10.72 -6.23
C GLN A 52 -9.95 10.83 -6.13
N PHE A 53 -9.33 11.43 -7.13
CA PHE A 53 -7.91 11.71 -7.16
C PHE A 53 -7.63 13.02 -6.43
N ILE A 54 -6.81 12.97 -5.39
CA ILE A 54 -6.33 14.15 -4.68
C ILE A 54 -4.87 14.33 -5.04
N LEU A 55 -4.61 15.31 -5.89
CA LEU A 55 -3.27 15.66 -6.36
C LEU A 55 -2.76 16.85 -5.54
N SER A 56 -1.72 16.61 -4.76
CA SER A 56 -1.04 17.68 -4.04
C SER A 56 0.05 18.29 -4.91
N TYR A 57 0.08 19.62 -5.00
CA TYR A 57 1.09 20.35 -5.74
C TYR A 57 1.84 21.35 -4.87
N HIS A 58 3.10 21.54 -5.18
CA HIS A 58 3.94 22.57 -4.57
C HIS A 58 4.27 23.65 -5.59
N HIS A 59 4.05 24.90 -5.21
CA HIS A 59 4.43 26.05 -6.01
C HIS A 59 5.81 26.56 -5.56
N ASN A 60 6.81 26.43 -6.43
CA ASN A 60 8.12 27.00 -6.19
C ASN A 60 8.12 28.46 -6.65
N LYS A 61 8.20 29.39 -5.71
CA LYS A 61 8.17 30.84 -5.97
C LYS A 61 9.41 31.36 -6.72
N GLU A 62 10.53 30.61 -6.68
CA GLU A 62 11.76 31.02 -7.36
C GLU A 62 11.67 30.81 -8.87
N ASP A 63 11.09 29.67 -9.28
CA ASP A 63 11.01 29.25 -10.68
C ASP A 63 9.62 29.47 -11.28
N ASP A 64 8.64 29.92 -10.49
CA ASP A 64 7.21 29.98 -10.82
C ASP A 64 6.67 28.69 -11.43
N LYS A 65 7.10 27.54 -10.88
CA LYS A 65 6.72 26.22 -11.37
C LYS A 65 5.88 25.46 -10.35
N TYR A 66 4.88 24.76 -10.87
CA TYR A 66 4.03 23.85 -10.11
C TYR A 66 4.54 22.41 -10.31
N ARG A 67 4.69 21.67 -9.22
CA ARG A 67 5.15 20.28 -9.25
C ARG A 67 4.25 19.42 -8.39
N VAL A 68 3.88 18.24 -8.89
CA VAL A 68 3.08 17.28 -8.14
C VAL A 68 3.96 16.65 -7.05
N VAL A 69 3.49 16.73 -5.81
CA VAL A 69 4.23 16.25 -4.63
C VAL A 69 3.46 15.20 -3.82
N GLY A 70 2.22 14.90 -4.19
CA GLY A 70 1.43 13.86 -3.54
C GLY A 70 0.30 13.37 -4.44
N PHE A 71 -0.02 12.09 -4.33
CA PHE A 71 -1.10 11.45 -5.06
C PHE A 71 -1.88 10.52 -4.13
N LEU A 72 -3.04 10.97 -3.67
CA LEU A 72 -3.96 10.19 -2.86
C LEU A 72 -5.19 9.80 -3.66
N VAL A 73 -5.77 8.67 -3.32
CA VAL A 73 -7.00 8.17 -3.92
C VAL A 73 -8.00 7.85 -2.81
N GLU A 74 -9.16 8.47 -2.90
CA GLU A 74 -10.33 8.09 -2.11
C GLU A 74 -11.29 7.30 -3.00
N THR A 75 -11.80 6.18 -2.49
CA THR A 75 -12.68 5.30 -3.24
C THR A 75 -14.11 5.40 -2.73
N ALA A 76 -15.07 5.37 -3.65
CA ALA A 76 -16.47 5.30 -3.32
C ALA A 76 -17.19 4.30 -4.22
N SER A 77 -18.25 3.71 -3.69
CA SER A 77 -19.17 2.85 -4.44
C SER A 77 -20.44 3.63 -4.73
N ILE A 78 -20.83 3.71 -6.00
CA ILE A 78 -22.01 4.45 -6.45
C ILE A 78 -22.88 3.52 -7.28
N ASP A 79 -24.13 3.32 -6.85
CA ASP A 79 -25.10 2.52 -7.60
C ASP A 79 -25.38 3.15 -8.97
N LYS A 80 -25.48 2.30 -10.00
CA LYS A 80 -25.75 2.70 -11.38
C LYS A 80 -27.00 3.59 -11.51
N ASN A 81 -28.06 3.29 -10.75
CA ASN A 81 -29.31 4.04 -10.82
C ASN A 81 -29.22 5.44 -10.18
N SER A 82 -28.22 5.64 -9.32
CA SER A 82 -27.95 6.92 -8.67
C SER A 82 -27.06 7.84 -9.51
N LEU A 83 -26.51 7.34 -10.61
CA LEU A 83 -25.58 8.05 -11.48
C LEU A 83 -26.31 8.69 -12.65
N ASN A 84 -26.16 10.01 -12.84
CA ASN A 84 -26.53 10.72 -14.06
C ASN A 84 -25.30 10.86 -14.93
N LEU A 85 -25.32 10.23 -16.08
CA LEU A 85 -24.29 10.42 -17.10
C LEU A 85 -24.75 11.55 -18.02
N GLY A 86 -23.91 12.56 -18.22
CA GLY A 86 -24.12 13.58 -19.23
C GLY A 86 -24.10 12.97 -20.62
N GLY A 87 -24.86 13.53 -21.54
CA GLY A 87 -24.95 13.02 -22.91
C GLY A 87 -23.63 13.09 -23.71
N ASP A 88 -22.66 13.84 -23.22
CA ASP A 88 -21.30 13.96 -23.78
C ASP A 88 -20.34 12.84 -23.28
N GLY A 89 -20.77 12.01 -22.35
CA GLY A 89 -19.95 10.97 -21.71
C GLY A 89 -18.78 11.49 -20.86
N LYS A 90 -18.68 12.83 -20.67
CA LYS A 90 -17.58 13.48 -19.95
C LYS A 90 -17.99 14.02 -18.59
N SER A 91 -19.27 14.24 -18.39
CA SER A 91 -19.82 14.77 -17.15
C SER A 91 -20.67 13.71 -16.45
N CYS A 92 -20.56 13.65 -15.13
CA CYS A 92 -21.43 12.81 -14.32
C CYS A 92 -21.82 13.53 -13.03
N SER A 93 -23.02 13.26 -12.56
CA SER A 93 -23.50 13.74 -11.27
C SER A 93 -24.19 12.63 -10.52
N VAL A 94 -24.12 12.66 -9.20
CA VAL A 94 -24.75 11.67 -8.33
C VAL A 94 -26.06 12.23 -7.81
N LYS A 95 -27.17 11.54 -8.07
CA LYS A 95 -28.51 11.94 -7.60
C LYS A 95 -28.72 11.66 -6.12
N GLU A 96 -28.29 10.49 -5.68
CA GLU A 96 -28.45 10.00 -4.31
C GLU A 96 -27.15 9.47 -3.79
N THR A 97 -26.76 9.90 -2.61
CA THR A 97 -25.61 9.37 -1.88
C THR A 97 -26.05 8.26 -0.95
N GLY A 98 -25.20 7.22 -0.81
CA GLY A 98 -25.42 6.15 0.17
C GLY A 98 -25.92 4.82 -0.38
N LYS A 99 -26.16 4.70 -1.68
CA LYS A 99 -26.40 3.40 -2.33
C LYS A 99 -25.10 2.90 -2.96
N PHE A 100 -24.73 1.66 -2.62
CA PHE A 100 -23.51 1.03 -3.13
C PHE A 100 -23.79 0.15 -4.34
N GLN A 101 -22.83 0.05 -5.26
CA GLN A 101 -22.92 -0.83 -6.42
C GLN A 101 -22.64 -2.27 -5.99
N GLU A 102 -23.69 -3.07 -5.85
CA GLU A 102 -23.62 -4.49 -5.52
C GLU A 102 -23.14 -5.30 -6.73
N ILE A 103 -22.27 -6.29 -6.49
CA ILE A 103 -21.83 -7.28 -7.48
C ILE A 103 -22.39 -8.63 -7.10
N ARG A 104 -23.18 -9.22 -8.00
CA ARG A 104 -23.80 -10.53 -7.81
C ARG A 104 -23.04 -11.60 -8.58
N LYS A 105 -22.70 -12.68 -7.87
CA LYS A 105 -22.01 -13.82 -8.48
C LYS A 105 -22.95 -14.57 -9.44
N GLY A 106 -22.46 -14.82 -10.65
CA GLY A 106 -23.22 -15.59 -11.66
C GLY A 106 -24.17 -14.76 -12.52
N GLU A 107 -24.32 -13.46 -12.25
CA GLU A 107 -25.10 -12.53 -13.08
C GLU A 107 -24.17 -11.61 -13.88
N ARG A 108 -24.67 -11.05 -14.97
CA ARG A 108 -23.98 -10.00 -15.71
C ARG A 108 -24.13 -8.70 -14.95
N ASN A 109 -23.03 -8.25 -14.36
CA ASN A 109 -22.97 -6.97 -13.65
C ASN A 109 -22.48 -5.88 -14.60
N GLU A 110 -23.24 -4.82 -14.76
CA GLU A 110 -22.83 -3.63 -15.50
C GLU A 110 -22.38 -2.56 -14.52
N VAL A 111 -21.14 -2.13 -14.64
CA VAL A 111 -20.50 -1.17 -13.74
C VAL A 111 -19.98 0.01 -14.55
N HIS A 112 -20.33 1.23 -14.13
CA HIS A 112 -19.81 2.46 -14.69
C HIS A 112 -18.73 2.99 -13.77
N PHE A 113 -17.51 3.11 -14.29
CA PHE A 113 -16.42 3.73 -13.56
C PHE A 113 -16.38 5.22 -13.84
N THR A 114 -16.24 5.98 -12.76
CA THR A 114 -16.16 7.44 -12.79
C THR A 114 -14.98 7.91 -11.96
N TYR A 115 -14.50 9.11 -12.21
CA TYR A 115 -13.46 9.74 -11.40
C TYR A 115 -13.71 11.22 -11.23
N SER A 116 -13.13 11.76 -10.17
CA SER A 116 -13.07 13.21 -9.92
C SER A 116 -11.63 13.59 -9.55
N VAL A 117 -11.24 14.81 -9.82
CA VAL A 117 -9.90 15.32 -9.50
C VAL A 117 -10.02 16.53 -8.59
N LYS A 118 -9.29 16.51 -7.48
CA LYS A 118 -9.16 17.61 -6.53
C LYS A 118 -7.71 18.00 -6.41
N TRP A 119 -7.41 19.26 -6.69
CA TRP A 119 -6.08 19.82 -6.50
C TRP A 119 -5.96 20.44 -5.10
N LYS A 120 -4.84 20.16 -4.44
CA LYS A 120 -4.54 20.69 -3.10
C LYS A 120 -3.13 21.27 -3.08
N GLU A 121 -3.00 22.51 -2.63
CA GLU A 121 -1.68 23.10 -2.39
C GLU A 121 -1.00 22.43 -1.19
N SER A 122 0.32 22.26 -1.28
CA SER A 122 1.12 21.57 -0.27
C SER A 122 2.47 22.28 -0.08
N ASP A 123 2.89 22.39 1.18
CA ASP A 123 4.20 22.94 1.54
C ASP A 123 5.34 21.95 1.33
N ILE A 124 5.04 20.70 1.01
CA ILE A 124 6.03 19.66 0.78
C ILE A 124 6.83 19.99 -0.47
N ARG A 125 8.17 20.07 -0.32
CA ARG A 125 9.07 20.29 -1.46
C ARG A 125 9.13 19.04 -2.35
N TRP A 126 9.38 19.24 -3.64
CA TRP A 126 9.48 18.13 -4.60
C TRP A 126 10.52 17.06 -4.22
N ALA A 127 11.62 17.45 -3.59
CA ALA A 127 12.64 16.51 -3.10
C ALA A 127 12.14 15.59 -1.99
N SER A 128 11.19 16.05 -1.16
CA SER A 128 10.63 15.31 -0.01
C SER A 128 9.30 14.61 -0.34
N ARG A 129 8.89 14.57 -1.63
CA ARG A 129 7.61 13.99 -2.02
C ARG A 129 7.47 12.49 -1.71
N TRP A 130 8.59 11.80 -1.52
CA TRP A 130 8.64 10.38 -1.20
C TRP A 130 8.50 10.06 0.29
N ASP A 131 8.62 11.06 1.16
CA ASP A 131 8.63 10.86 2.62
C ASP A 131 7.32 10.27 3.13
N ILE A 132 6.19 10.61 2.48
CA ILE A 132 4.88 10.03 2.80
C ILE A 132 4.84 8.51 2.58
N TYR A 133 5.56 8.02 1.58
CA TYR A 133 5.62 6.59 1.26
C TYR A 133 6.56 5.82 2.18
N LEU A 134 7.57 6.49 2.75
CA LEU A 134 8.46 5.90 3.76
C LEU A 134 7.75 5.70 5.10
N ASN A 135 6.76 6.53 5.40
CA ASN A 135 5.93 6.43 6.60
C ASN A 135 4.68 5.55 6.42
N MET A 136 4.53 4.90 5.27
CA MET A 136 3.46 3.92 5.08
C MET A 136 3.66 2.74 6.02
N ALA A 137 2.57 2.29 6.64
CA ALA A 137 2.53 1.28 7.71
C ALA A 137 3.02 -0.13 7.33
N ASP A 138 3.69 -0.29 6.21
CA ASP A 138 4.24 -1.56 5.75
C ASP A 138 5.70 -1.76 6.20
N VAL A 139 6.10 -1.11 7.29
CA VAL A 139 7.26 -1.54 8.06
C VAL A 139 6.86 -2.77 8.87
N GLN A 140 6.39 -3.80 8.22
CA GLN A 140 6.49 -5.13 8.78
C GLN A 140 7.98 -5.42 8.91
N ILE A 141 8.51 -5.10 10.08
CA ILE A 141 9.81 -5.63 10.49
C ILE A 141 9.66 -7.13 10.30
N HIS A 142 10.41 -7.69 9.36
CA HIS A 142 10.38 -9.12 9.07
C HIS A 142 11.03 -9.89 10.23
N TRP A 143 10.40 -9.83 11.41
CA TRP A 143 10.88 -10.48 12.63
C TRP A 143 11.20 -11.95 12.41
N PHE A 144 10.38 -12.64 11.61
CA PHE A 144 10.63 -14.03 11.26
C PHE A 144 11.92 -14.21 10.46
N SER A 145 12.23 -13.32 9.54
CA SER A 145 13.47 -13.37 8.77
C SER A 145 14.69 -13.06 9.64
N ILE A 146 14.58 -12.06 10.53
CA ILE A 146 15.64 -11.69 11.46
C ILE A 146 15.92 -12.83 12.44
N VAL A 147 14.88 -13.37 13.09
CA VAL A 147 15.00 -14.47 14.05
C VAL A 147 15.57 -15.71 13.37
N ASN A 148 15.08 -16.06 12.19
CA ASN A 148 15.60 -17.18 11.41
C ASN A 148 17.09 -17.01 11.10
N SER A 149 17.51 -15.83 10.64
CA SER A 149 18.93 -15.54 10.35
C SER A 149 19.80 -15.65 11.59
N VAL A 150 19.36 -15.14 12.73
CA VAL A 150 20.07 -15.20 14.00
C VAL A 150 20.23 -16.66 14.45
N VAL A 151 19.17 -17.47 14.40
CA VAL A 151 19.20 -18.89 14.76
C VAL A 151 20.18 -19.65 13.89
N VAL A 152 20.15 -19.45 12.57
CA VAL A 152 21.06 -20.09 11.62
C VAL A 152 22.52 -19.73 11.92
N VAL A 153 22.82 -18.47 12.19
CA VAL A 153 24.18 -18.01 12.53
C VAL A 153 24.69 -18.69 13.82
N PHE A 154 23.88 -18.73 14.87
CA PHE A 154 24.27 -19.42 16.11
C PHE A 154 24.46 -20.92 15.92
N PHE A 155 23.59 -21.56 15.16
CA PHE A 155 23.70 -22.96 14.86
C PHE A 155 24.99 -23.30 14.09
N LEU A 156 25.26 -22.57 13.00
CA LEU A 156 26.48 -22.77 12.22
C LEU A 156 27.73 -22.45 13.00
N SER A 157 27.78 -21.36 13.79
CA SER A 157 28.94 -21.06 14.62
C SER A 157 29.17 -22.09 15.70
N GLY A 158 28.12 -22.68 16.28
CA GLY A 158 28.22 -23.80 17.22
C GLY A 158 28.85 -25.03 16.58
N ILE A 159 28.43 -25.41 15.37
CA ILE A 159 29.01 -26.52 14.64
C ILE A 159 30.48 -26.29 14.34
N ILE A 160 30.85 -25.11 13.82
CA ILE A 160 32.23 -24.73 13.53
C ILE A 160 33.08 -24.80 14.79
N THR A 161 32.62 -24.25 15.90
CA THR A 161 33.30 -24.26 17.19
C THR A 161 33.54 -25.71 17.66
N MET A 162 32.55 -26.60 17.53
CA MET A 162 32.66 -27.99 17.89
C MET A 162 33.71 -28.72 17.04
N ILE A 163 33.75 -28.46 15.74
CA ILE A 163 34.76 -29.05 14.82
C ILE A 163 36.16 -28.56 15.21
N ILE A 164 36.35 -27.27 15.46
CA ILE A 164 37.62 -26.67 15.85
C ILE A 164 38.12 -27.31 17.15
N ILE A 165 37.28 -27.35 18.20
CA ILE A 165 37.64 -27.96 19.48
C ILE A 165 38.06 -29.44 19.32
N ARG A 166 37.29 -30.20 18.54
CA ARG A 166 37.57 -31.61 18.27
C ARG A 166 38.90 -31.78 17.54
N THR A 167 39.16 -30.95 16.54
CA THR A 167 40.40 -30.98 15.76
C THR A 167 41.62 -30.62 16.62
N LEU A 168 41.52 -29.54 17.41
CA LEU A 168 42.57 -29.09 18.31
C LEU A 168 42.88 -30.14 19.39
N ARG A 169 41.85 -30.72 20.01
CA ARG A 169 42.06 -31.80 21.01
C ARG A 169 42.79 -33.01 20.39
N ARG A 170 42.43 -33.39 19.17
CA ARG A 170 43.11 -34.48 18.46
C ARG A 170 44.57 -34.12 18.16
N PHE A 171 44.82 -32.92 17.68
CA PHE A 171 46.17 -32.43 17.38
C PHE A 171 47.07 -32.36 18.64
N VAL A 172 46.54 -31.81 19.74
CA VAL A 172 47.25 -31.74 21.03
C VAL A 172 47.53 -33.17 21.56
N TYR A 173 46.60 -34.10 21.45
CA TYR A 173 46.79 -35.47 21.87
C TYR A 173 47.90 -36.19 21.07
N GLU A 174 47.90 -36.02 19.74
CA GLU A 174 48.96 -36.58 18.88
C GLU A 174 50.35 -35.95 19.21
N LEU A 175 50.41 -34.66 19.48
CA LEU A 175 51.63 -33.98 19.86
C LEU A 175 52.19 -34.45 21.21
N PHE A 176 51.31 -34.79 22.16
CA PHE A 176 51.67 -35.31 23.48
C PHE A 176 52.17 -36.77 23.41
N LEU A 177 51.78 -37.54 22.42
CA LEU A 177 52.27 -38.90 22.17
C LEU A 177 53.63 -38.94 21.47
N PHE A 178 54.04 -37.84 20.82
CA PHE A 178 55.34 -37.72 20.12
C PHE A 178 56.46 -37.11 20.97
N LEU A 179 56.14 -36.56 22.14
CA LEU A 179 57.07 -36.06 23.12
C LEU A 179 57.35 -37.10 24.22
#